data_cfa0b00e907f618a7f66aca21238c60f
#
_entry.id   cfa0b00e907f618a7f66aca21238c60f
#
_cell.length_a   1.000
_cell.length_b   1.000
_cell.length_c   1.000
_cell.angle_alpha   90.00
_cell.angle_beta   90.00
_cell.angle_gamma   90.00
#
_symmetry.space_group_name_H-M   'P 1'
#
loop_
_entity.id
_entity.type
_entity.pdbx_description
1 polymer ?
#
loop_
_entity_poly.entity_id
_entity_poly.type
_entity_poly.pdbx_seq_one_letter_code
_entity_poly.pdbx_strand_id
1 'polypeptide(L)'
;MSKLTNLEWLGQHMRAKTPNYEQVCSGSTDDVAAWEVRCAAFENIDTPLAKALATVYVWGYKAQTEYAFVQEHLAKIMERAAEEKEQHPNNVSLKELAKLVALLVLDFEIDPNLNEVFTSKGRLYYAGIAAHLTYDAYRKTWKDYEKLMEVALVNARWEIEKGISEYRSRLKEIA
;
A
#
# COMPACT_ATOMS: atom_id res chain seq x y z
N MET A 1 -8.78 26.28 -6.57
CA MET A 1 -9.07 25.07 -5.77
C MET A 1 -8.30 23.92 -6.38
N SER A 2 -7.33 23.36 -5.68
CA SER A 2 -6.56 22.19 -6.12
C SER A 2 -7.52 21.01 -6.28
N LYS A 3 -7.50 20.34 -7.45
CA LYS A 3 -8.27 19.09 -7.64
C LYS A 3 -7.63 18.02 -6.74
N LEU A 4 -8.42 17.47 -5.82
CA LEU A 4 -8.02 16.32 -5.00
C LEU A 4 -7.56 15.17 -5.91
N THR A 5 -6.47 14.52 -5.54
CA THR A 5 -6.07 13.25 -6.15
C THR A 5 -7.17 12.22 -5.94
N ASN A 6 -7.20 11.16 -6.75
CA ASN A 6 -8.22 10.13 -6.60
C ASN A 6 -8.15 9.43 -5.25
N LEU A 7 -6.95 9.21 -4.71
CA LEU A 7 -6.75 8.65 -3.38
C LEU A 7 -7.21 9.59 -2.26
N GLU A 8 -6.94 10.89 -2.36
CA GLU A 8 -7.45 11.88 -1.42
C GLU A 8 -8.97 11.98 -1.47
N TRP A 9 -9.55 11.97 -2.68
CA TRP A 9 -10.99 11.95 -2.86
C TRP A 9 -11.63 10.71 -2.24
N LEU A 10 -11.04 9.51 -2.41
CA LEU A 10 -11.50 8.28 -1.78
C LEU A 10 -11.37 8.36 -0.25
N GLY A 11 -10.21 8.82 0.24
CA GLY A 11 -9.88 8.84 1.66
C GLY A 11 -10.67 9.85 2.49
N GLN A 12 -11.04 11.00 1.92
CA GLN A 12 -11.72 12.07 2.66
C GLN A 12 -13.06 11.63 3.28
N HIS A 13 -13.76 10.67 2.69
CA HIS A 13 -15.08 10.25 3.16
C HIS A 13 -15.10 8.84 3.74
N MET A 14 -14.12 7.99 3.40
CA MET A 14 -13.98 6.69 4.06
C MET A 14 -13.44 6.83 5.49
N ARG A 15 -12.67 7.88 5.78
CA ARG A 15 -12.21 8.21 7.14
C ARG A 15 -13.25 8.97 7.97
N ALA A 16 -14.19 9.64 7.33
CA ALA A 16 -14.98 10.69 7.95
C ALA A 16 -16.11 10.22 8.87
N LYS A 17 -16.47 8.93 8.90
CA LYS A 17 -17.46 8.47 9.87
C LYS A 17 -17.27 6.99 10.23
N THR A 18 -16.76 6.73 11.42
CA THR A 18 -17.35 5.71 12.26
C THR A 18 -18.84 6.07 12.37
N PRO A 19 -19.80 5.19 12.03
CA PRO A 19 -21.19 5.50 12.25
C PRO A 19 -21.39 5.76 13.75
N ASN A 20 -21.57 7.01 14.13
CA ASN A 20 -22.12 7.33 15.42
C ASN A 20 -23.56 6.81 15.38
N TYR A 21 -23.80 5.74 16.09
CA TYR A 21 -25.16 5.19 16.33
C TYR A 21 -26.00 6.08 17.23
N GLU A 22 -25.53 7.27 17.58
CA GLU A 22 -26.38 8.29 18.19
C GLU A 22 -27.30 8.82 17.10
N GLN A 23 -28.59 8.71 17.35
CA GLN A 23 -29.70 9.17 16.52
C GLN A 23 -29.42 10.60 16.02
N VAL A 24 -28.87 10.71 14.81
CA VAL A 24 -28.82 11.99 14.11
C VAL A 24 -30.12 12.12 13.34
N CYS A 25 -31.10 12.75 13.96
CA CYS A 25 -32.33 13.19 13.31
C CYS A 25 -32.08 14.39 12.35
N SER A 26 -30.98 14.45 11.65
CA SER A 26 -30.71 15.39 10.57
C SER A 26 -29.44 15.05 9.78
N GLY A 27 -29.28 13.79 9.37
CA GLY A 27 -28.30 13.42 8.35
C GLY A 27 -28.86 13.82 6.98
N SER A 28 -28.16 14.70 6.26
CA SER A 28 -28.48 14.97 4.86
C SER A 28 -28.42 13.63 4.07
N THR A 29 -29.43 13.37 3.25
CA THR A 29 -29.44 12.23 2.33
C THR A 29 -28.24 12.25 1.38
N ASP A 30 -27.65 13.40 1.13
CA ASP A 30 -26.47 13.61 0.30
C ASP A 30 -25.20 12.95 0.89
N ASP A 31 -25.08 12.86 2.22
CA ASP A 31 -23.92 12.23 2.88
C ASP A 31 -23.90 10.70 2.72
N VAL A 32 -25.08 10.07 2.74
CA VAL A 32 -25.20 8.61 2.52
C VAL A 32 -24.89 8.27 1.06
N ALA A 33 -25.47 9.02 0.13
CA ALA A 33 -25.21 8.85 -1.31
C ALA A 33 -23.72 9.05 -1.64
N ALA A 34 -23.03 10.01 -0.99
CA ALA A 34 -21.60 10.22 -1.19
C ALA A 34 -20.75 9.06 -0.70
N TRP A 35 -21.13 8.40 0.39
CA TRP A 35 -20.43 7.22 0.90
C TRP A 35 -20.64 6.00 -0.01
N GLU A 36 -21.87 5.74 -0.46
CA GLU A 36 -22.17 4.65 -1.41
C GLU A 36 -21.40 4.80 -2.72
N VAL A 37 -21.32 6.02 -3.26
CA VAL A 37 -20.55 6.35 -4.47
C VAL A 37 -19.08 5.99 -4.30
N ARG A 38 -18.49 6.19 -3.11
CA ARG A 38 -17.08 5.86 -2.86
C ARG A 38 -16.84 4.38 -2.65
N CYS A 39 -17.77 3.69 -2.00
CA CYS A 39 -17.72 2.23 -1.91
C CYS A 39 -17.76 1.60 -3.31
N ALA A 40 -18.63 2.10 -4.19
CA ALA A 40 -18.72 1.64 -5.57
C ALA A 40 -17.47 1.99 -6.39
N ALA A 41 -16.82 3.14 -6.14
CA ALA A 41 -15.53 3.49 -6.75
C ALA A 41 -14.43 2.53 -6.32
N PHE A 42 -14.41 2.14 -5.04
CA PHE A 42 -13.47 1.16 -4.51
C PHE A 42 -13.66 -0.22 -5.14
N GLU A 43 -14.91 -0.67 -5.31
CA GLU A 43 -15.22 -1.94 -5.97
C GLU A 43 -14.81 -1.97 -7.45
N ASN A 44 -14.68 -0.81 -8.09
CA ASN A 44 -14.21 -0.69 -9.48
C ASN A 44 -12.68 -0.86 -9.65
N ILE A 45 -11.93 -1.10 -8.57
CA ILE A 45 -10.51 -1.47 -8.62
C ILE A 45 -10.43 -2.97 -8.93
N ASP A 46 -9.64 -3.34 -9.95
CA ASP A 46 -9.70 -4.69 -10.51
C ASP A 46 -9.01 -5.74 -9.63
N THR A 47 -7.75 -5.51 -9.22
CA THR A 47 -6.97 -6.56 -8.57
C THR A 47 -7.07 -6.55 -7.05
N PRO A 48 -6.99 -7.75 -6.39
CA PRO A 48 -6.96 -7.84 -4.94
C PRO A 48 -5.79 -7.07 -4.31
N LEU A 49 -4.64 -7.03 -4.97
CA LEU A 49 -3.47 -6.27 -4.50
C LEU A 49 -3.76 -4.77 -4.49
N ALA A 50 -4.33 -4.24 -5.58
CA ALA A 50 -4.68 -2.83 -5.68
C ALA A 50 -5.78 -2.45 -4.68
N LYS A 51 -6.80 -3.30 -4.48
CA LYS A 51 -7.83 -3.10 -3.43
C LYS A 51 -7.23 -3.05 -2.03
N ALA A 52 -6.39 -4.02 -1.69
CA ALA A 52 -5.72 -4.05 -0.39
C ALA A 52 -4.82 -2.82 -0.19
N LEU A 53 -4.04 -2.44 -1.20
CA LEU A 53 -3.19 -1.26 -1.15
C LEU A 53 -4.00 0.03 -1.01
N ALA A 54 -5.13 0.17 -1.72
CA ALA A 54 -6.03 1.31 -1.57
C ALA A 54 -6.57 1.41 -0.13
N THR A 55 -6.95 0.29 0.48
CA THR A 55 -7.38 0.23 1.88
C THR A 55 -6.27 0.68 2.82
N VAL A 56 -5.04 0.23 2.59
CA VAL A 56 -3.87 0.64 3.39
C VAL A 56 -3.59 2.14 3.25
N TYR A 57 -3.69 2.73 2.05
CA TYR A 57 -3.55 4.18 1.88
C TYR A 57 -4.63 4.97 2.61
N VAL A 58 -5.86 4.47 2.66
CA VAL A 58 -6.97 5.14 3.34
C VAL A 58 -6.85 5.03 4.86
N TRP A 59 -6.56 3.84 5.38
CA TRP A 59 -6.62 3.53 6.81
C TRP A 59 -5.26 3.43 7.50
N GLY A 60 -4.17 3.42 6.71
CA GLY A 60 -2.81 3.25 7.23
C GLY A 60 -2.64 1.93 7.97
N TYR A 61 -1.88 1.94 9.04
CA TYR A 61 -1.60 0.76 9.88
C TYR A 61 -2.83 0.18 10.60
N LYS A 62 -3.99 0.82 10.54
CA LYS A 62 -5.24 0.27 11.06
C LYS A 62 -5.80 -0.86 10.18
N ALA A 63 -5.46 -0.87 8.89
CA ALA A 63 -5.82 -1.92 7.94
C ALA A 63 -4.84 -3.12 8.04
N GLN A 64 -4.77 -3.77 9.18
CA GLN A 64 -3.75 -4.79 9.47
C GLN A 64 -3.82 -6.00 8.53
N THR A 65 -5.03 -6.44 8.19
CA THR A 65 -5.25 -7.60 7.29
C THR A 65 -4.77 -7.28 5.88
N GLU A 66 -5.13 -6.12 5.35
CA GLU A 66 -4.74 -5.67 4.02
C GLU A 66 -3.25 -5.35 3.95
N TYR A 67 -2.71 -4.75 5.01
CA TYR A 67 -1.28 -4.53 5.15
C TYR A 67 -0.51 -5.85 5.08
N ALA A 68 -0.91 -6.84 5.87
CA ALA A 68 -0.28 -8.17 5.87
C ALA A 68 -0.41 -8.85 4.50
N PHE A 69 -1.55 -8.70 3.82
CA PHE A 69 -1.75 -9.23 2.47
C PHE A 69 -0.78 -8.60 1.46
N VAL A 70 -0.64 -7.28 1.46
CA VAL A 70 0.29 -6.57 0.57
C VAL A 70 1.74 -6.98 0.88
N GLN A 71 2.13 -7.00 2.16
CA GLN A 71 3.47 -7.42 2.59
C GLN A 71 3.79 -8.85 2.12
N GLU A 72 2.88 -9.80 2.32
CA GLU A 72 3.07 -11.19 1.89
C GLU A 72 3.17 -11.31 0.37
N HIS A 73 2.39 -10.52 -0.38
CA HIS A 73 2.46 -10.50 -1.84
C HIS A 73 3.82 -10.00 -2.33
N LEU A 74 4.32 -8.91 -1.75
CA LEU A 74 5.65 -8.37 -2.08
C LEU A 74 6.76 -9.35 -1.70
N ALA A 75 6.67 -9.98 -0.52
CA ALA A 75 7.63 -10.99 -0.08
C ALA A 75 7.72 -12.16 -1.08
N LYS A 76 6.58 -12.66 -1.57
CA LYS A 76 6.53 -13.72 -2.59
C LYS A 76 7.19 -13.33 -3.92
N ILE A 77 7.12 -12.05 -4.32
CA ILE A 77 7.84 -11.57 -5.50
C ILE A 77 9.35 -11.76 -5.31
N MET A 78 9.88 -11.35 -4.17
CA MET A 78 11.30 -11.52 -3.86
C MET A 78 11.70 -12.99 -3.73
N GLU A 79 10.91 -13.81 -3.02
CA GLU A 79 11.18 -15.24 -2.84
C GLU A 79 11.34 -15.92 -4.20
N ARG A 80 10.37 -15.76 -5.11
CA ARG A 80 10.41 -16.36 -6.44
C ARG A 80 11.61 -15.88 -7.26
N ALA A 81 11.86 -14.57 -7.28
CA ALA A 81 12.96 -14.01 -8.04
C ALA A 81 14.35 -14.40 -7.48
N ALA A 82 14.47 -14.59 -6.16
CA ALA A 82 15.69 -15.06 -5.53
C ALA A 82 15.91 -16.57 -5.75
N GLU A 83 14.85 -17.37 -5.70
CA GLU A 83 14.90 -18.80 -6.01
C GLU A 83 15.32 -19.05 -7.47
N GLU A 84 14.79 -18.29 -8.42
CA GLU A 84 15.19 -18.36 -9.83
C GLU A 84 16.68 -18.06 -10.05
N LYS A 85 17.27 -17.24 -9.19
CA LYS A 85 18.71 -16.89 -9.21
C LYS A 85 19.57 -17.77 -8.27
N GLU A 86 18.95 -18.75 -7.62
CA GLU A 86 19.62 -19.61 -6.62
C GLU A 86 20.29 -18.80 -5.48
N GLN A 87 19.71 -17.66 -5.13
CA GLN A 87 20.24 -16.78 -4.09
C GLN A 87 19.61 -17.08 -2.72
N HIS A 88 20.45 -17.43 -1.76
CA HIS A 88 20.04 -17.72 -0.39
C HIS A 88 20.84 -16.90 0.60
N PRO A 89 20.19 -16.28 1.62
CA PRO A 89 20.92 -15.59 2.69
C PRO A 89 21.54 -16.60 3.66
N ASN A 90 22.67 -16.25 4.26
CA ASN A 90 23.40 -17.16 5.14
C ASN A 90 22.84 -17.24 6.58
N ASN A 91 22.34 -16.12 7.12
CA ASN A 91 22.03 -15.99 8.55
C ASN A 91 20.52 -15.90 8.84
N VAL A 92 19.68 -16.00 7.84
CA VAL A 92 18.23 -15.85 7.93
C VAL A 92 17.58 -16.67 6.82
N SER A 93 16.35 -17.13 7.00
CA SER A 93 15.63 -17.77 5.89
C SER A 93 15.29 -16.76 4.79
N LEU A 94 15.24 -17.21 3.52
CA LEU A 94 14.84 -16.35 2.40
C LEU A 94 13.45 -15.74 2.64
N LYS A 95 12.53 -16.55 3.15
CA LYS A 95 11.15 -16.12 3.47
C LYS A 95 11.13 -15.01 4.52
N GLU A 96 11.93 -15.11 5.55
CA GLU A 96 12.02 -14.10 6.61
C GLU A 96 12.66 -12.81 6.09
N LEU A 97 13.76 -12.92 5.35
CA LEU A 97 14.39 -11.76 4.71
C LEU A 97 13.42 -11.07 3.75
N ALA A 98 12.69 -11.83 2.92
CA ALA A 98 11.71 -11.28 1.99
C ALA A 98 10.61 -10.50 2.71
N LYS A 99 10.13 -10.98 3.88
CA LYS A 99 9.16 -10.25 4.71
C LYS A 99 9.72 -8.95 5.29
N LEU A 100 10.98 -8.95 5.72
CA LEU A 100 11.63 -7.73 6.24
C LEU A 100 11.85 -6.69 5.12
N VAL A 101 12.23 -7.14 3.92
CA VAL A 101 12.38 -6.24 2.76
C VAL A 101 11.02 -5.72 2.30
N ALA A 102 9.99 -6.56 2.29
CA ALA A 102 8.62 -6.15 1.96
C ALA A 102 8.07 -5.13 2.97
N LEU A 103 8.32 -5.31 4.27
CA LEU A 103 7.99 -4.33 5.31
C LEU A 103 8.69 -3.00 5.03
N LEU A 104 10.00 -3.04 4.74
CA LEU A 104 10.77 -1.84 4.42
C LEU A 104 10.15 -1.07 3.25
N VAL A 105 9.89 -1.76 2.13
CA VAL A 105 9.36 -1.13 0.92
C VAL A 105 7.94 -0.58 1.17
N LEU A 106 7.08 -1.35 1.84
CA LEU A 106 5.70 -0.96 2.09
C LEU A 106 5.60 0.22 3.06
N ASP A 107 6.34 0.21 4.17
CA ASP A 107 6.30 1.31 5.15
C ASP A 107 6.80 2.63 4.56
N PHE A 108 7.87 2.59 3.77
CA PHE A 108 8.41 3.79 3.11
C PHE A 108 7.55 4.28 1.94
N GLU A 109 6.68 3.43 1.41
CA GLU A 109 5.65 3.82 0.47
C GLU A 109 4.45 4.49 1.16
N ILE A 110 4.00 3.96 2.30
CA ILE A 110 2.83 4.46 3.04
C ILE A 110 3.13 5.78 3.75
N ASP A 111 4.33 5.89 4.32
CA ASP A 111 4.80 7.10 5.03
C ASP A 111 6.07 7.65 4.39
N PRO A 112 5.93 8.56 3.41
CA PRO A 112 7.09 9.20 2.75
C PRO A 112 8.01 9.97 3.71
N ASN A 113 7.53 10.41 4.89
CA ASN A 113 8.37 11.12 5.86
C ASN A 113 9.49 10.25 6.40
N LEU A 114 9.34 8.92 6.39
CA LEU A 114 10.40 7.99 6.77
C LEU A 114 11.66 8.16 5.90
N ASN A 115 11.51 8.57 4.63
CA ASN A 115 12.65 8.85 3.74
C ASN A 115 13.46 10.08 4.19
N GLU A 116 12.85 11.02 4.90
CA GLU A 116 13.54 12.21 5.44
C GLU A 116 14.25 11.90 6.75
N VAL A 117 13.71 10.95 7.53
CA VAL A 117 14.22 10.58 8.85
C VAL A 117 15.36 9.57 8.77
N PHE A 118 15.26 8.60 7.86
CA PHE A 118 16.20 7.48 7.81
C PHE A 118 17.17 7.57 6.63
N THR A 119 18.47 7.46 6.93
CA THR A 119 19.51 7.23 5.91
C THR A 119 19.36 5.84 5.28
N SER A 120 20.02 5.61 4.14
CA SER A 120 19.99 4.29 3.47
C SER A 120 20.44 3.14 4.39
N LYS A 121 21.35 3.39 5.31
CA LYS A 121 21.79 2.42 6.32
C LYS A 121 20.76 2.31 7.45
N GLY A 122 20.20 3.43 7.89
CA GLY A 122 19.17 3.50 8.94
C GLY A 122 17.89 2.72 8.56
N ARG A 123 17.52 2.70 7.28
CA ARG A 123 16.38 1.91 6.77
C ARG A 123 16.51 0.41 7.10
N LEU A 124 17.73 -0.16 7.03
CA LEU A 124 17.94 -1.56 7.35
C LEU A 124 17.79 -1.86 8.85
N TYR A 125 18.14 -0.90 9.71
CA TYR A 125 17.90 -1.01 11.16
C TYR A 125 16.40 -0.91 11.46
N TYR A 126 15.71 0.01 10.80
CA TYR A 126 14.26 0.17 10.94
C TYR A 126 13.51 -1.14 10.65
N ALA A 127 13.82 -1.79 9.54
CA ALA A 127 13.17 -3.03 9.12
C ALA A 127 13.72 -4.30 9.82
N GLY A 128 14.73 -4.19 10.67
CA GLY A 128 15.37 -5.35 11.33
C GLY A 128 16.34 -6.15 10.44
N ILE A 129 16.56 -5.73 9.19
CA ILE A 129 17.47 -6.42 8.25
C ILE A 129 18.92 -6.38 8.75
N ALA A 130 19.32 -5.29 9.41
CA ALA A 130 20.67 -5.10 9.94
C ALA A 130 21.07 -6.13 11.01
N ALA A 131 20.13 -6.84 11.63
CA ALA A 131 20.39 -7.93 12.55
C ALA A 131 20.93 -9.19 11.84
N HIS A 132 20.66 -9.33 10.55
CA HIS A 132 20.97 -10.52 9.75
C HIS A 132 22.03 -10.29 8.69
N LEU A 133 22.09 -9.08 8.13
CA LEU A 133 22.96 -8.73 7.00
C LEU A 133 23.68 -7.42 7.24
N THR A 134 24.94 -7.35 6.78
CA THR A 134 25.65 -6.07 6.70
C THR A 134 25.08 -5.21 5.59
N TYR A 135 25.23 -3.89 5.70
CA TYR A 135 24.78 -2.94 4.67
C TYR A 135 25.38 -3.24 3.29
N ASP A 136 26.68 -3.60 3.23
CA ASP A 136 27.33 -3.89 1.95
C ASP A 136 26.83 -5.20 1.32
N ALA A 137 26.59 -6.23 2.11
CA ALA A 137 25.99 -7.48 1.63
C ALA A 137 24.57 -7.25 1.09
N TYR A 138 23.78 -6.48 1.83
CA TYR A 138 22.44 -6.11 1.38
C TYR A 138 22.46 -5.32 0.07
N ARG A 139 23.26 -4.26 0.01
CA ARG A 139 23.38 -3.40 -1.16
C ARG A 139 23.80 -4.14 -2.43
N LYS A 140 24.72 -5.09 -2.31
CA LYS A 140 25.27 -5.84 -3.46
C LYS A 140 24.33 -6.91 -4.00
N THR A 141 23.53 -7.53 -3.13
CA THR A 141 22.78 -8.73 -3.50
C THR A 141 21.27 -8.53 -3.42
N TRP A 142 20.78 -7.84 -2.40
CA TRP A 142 19.36 -7.84 -2.05
C TRP A 142 18.61 -6.56 -2.43
N LYS A 143 19.32 -5.45 -2.61
CA LYS A 143 18.72 -4.15 -2.90
C LYS A 143 17.91 -4.13 -4.20
N ASP A 144 18.29 -4.91 -5.19
CA ASP A 144 17.56 -4.95 -6.47
C ASP A 144 16.16 -5.55 -6.34
N TYR A 145 15.90 -6.34 -5.28
CA TYR A 145 14.57 -6.86 -4.99
C TYR A 145 13.62 -5.78 -4.47
N GLU A 146 14.12 -4.72 -3.80
CA GLU A 146 13.30 -3.54 -3.48
C GLU A 146 12.66 -2.97 -4.75
N LYS A 147 13.42 -2.83 -5.83
CA LYS A 147 12.92 -2.29 -7.11
C LYS A 147 11.80 -3.14 -7.71
N LEU A 148 11.89 -4.47 -7.60
CA LEU A 148 10.81 -5.36 -8.08
C LEU A 148 9.52 -5.13 -7.29
N MET A 149 9.62 -4.99 -5.97
CA MET A 149 8.48 -4.68 -5.11
C MET A 149 7.92 -3.28 -5.40
N GLU A 150 8.79 -2.27 -5.58
CA GLU A 150 8.39 -0.91 -5.95
C GLU A 150 7.62 -0.88 -7.27
N VAL A 151 8.05 -1.66 -8.28
CA VAL A 151 7.32 -1.78 -9.56
C VAL A 151 5.94 -2.37 -9.35
N ALA A 152 5.80 -3.39 -8.50
CA ALA A 152 4.50 -3.96 -8.18
C ALA A 152 3.56 -2.94 -7.49
N LEU A 153 4.09 -2.14 -6.57
CA LEU A 153 3.34 -1.06 -5.92
C LEU A 153 2.95 0.07 -6.89
N VAL A 154 3.86 0.46 -7.79
CA VAL A 154 3.58 1.46 -8.83
C VAL A 154 2.44 0.97 -9.76
N ASN A 155 2.46 -0.29 -10.18
CA ASN A 155 1.40 -0.87 -10.99
C ASN A 155 0.07 -0.90 -10.23
N ALA A 156 0.08 -1.32 -8.97
CA ALA A 156 -1.12 -1.32 -8.14
C ALA A 156 -1.69 0.11 -7.95
N ARG A 157 -0.84 1.11 -7.72
CA ARG A 157 -1.27 2.52 -7.66
C ARG A 157 -1.90 2.99 -8.96
N TRP A 158 -1.31 2.63 -10.10
CA TRP A 158 -1.88 2.97 -11.40
C TRP A 158 -3.28 2.36 -11.58
N GLU A 159 -3.48 1.11 -11.18
CA GLU A 159 -4.79 0.45 -11.22
C GLU A 159 -5.80 1.17 -10.30
N ILE A 160 -5.40 1.58 -9.11
CA ILE A 160 -6.24 2.35 -8.18
C ILE A 160 -6.68 3.67 -8.84
N GLU A 161 -5.72 4.44 -9.34
CA GLU A 161 -6.00 5.74 -9.99
C GLU A 161 -6.90 5.58 -11.22
N LYS A 162 -6.65 4.56 -12.05
CA LYS A 162 -7.45 4.24 -13.21
C LYS A 162 -8.88 3.87 -12.82
N GLY A 163 -9.06 2.91 -11.90
CA GLY A 163 -10.36 2.42 -11.47
C GLY A 163 -11.24 3.54 -10.89
N ILE A 164 -10.68 4.37 -10.02
CA ILE A 164 -11.39 5.51 -9.42
C ILE A 164 -11.72 6.57 -10.48
N SER A 165 -10.77 6.87 -11.38
CA SER A 165 -10.98 7.87 -12.44
C SER A 165 -12.10 7.46 -13.41
N GLU A 166 -12.11 6.22 -13.85
CA GLU A 166 -13.15 5.68 -14.72
C GLU A 166 -14.52 5.71 -14.07
N TYR A 167 -14.60 5.35 -12.79
CA TYR A 167 -15.85 5.44 -12.05
C TYR A 167 -16.36 6.89 -11.93
N ARG A 168 -15.48 7.83 -11.58
CA ARG A 168 -15.81 9.26 -11.48
C ARG A 168 -16.24 9.86 -12.82
N SER A 169 -15.69 9.39 -13.95
CA SER A 169 -16.08 9.83 -15.28
C SER A 169 -17.49 9.36 -15.63
N ARG A 170 -17.80 8.09 -15.36
CA ARG A 170 -19.15 7.53 -15.55
C ARG A 170 -20.23 8.27 -14.74
N LEU A 171 -19.93 8.67 -13.51
CA LEU A 171 -20.86 9.44 -12.69
C LEU A 171 -21.20 10.81 -13.32
N LYS A 172 -20.23 11.45 -14.00
CA LYS A 172 -20.47 12.74 -14.67
C LYS A 172 -21.29 12.63 -15.95
N GLU A 173 -21.28 11.46 -16.60
CA GLU A 173 -22.07 11.21 -17.80
C GLU A 173 -23.53 10.91 -17.47
N ILE A 174 -23.82 10.48 -16.24
CA ILE A 174 -25.17 10.13 -15.77
C ILE A 174 -25.87 11.33 -15.10
N ALA A 175 -25.10 12.32 -14.63
CA ALA A 175 -25.61 13.52 -13.95
C ALA A 175 -25.92 14.66 -14.94
#